data_cabe212df277ae5330af07960e544a8c
#
_entry.id   cabe212df277ae5330af07960e544a8c
#
_cell.length_a   1.000
_cell.length_b   1.000
_cell.length_c   1.000
_cell.angle_alpha   90.00
_cell.angle_beta   90.00
_cell.angle_gamma   90.00
#
_symmetry.space_group_name_H-M   'P 1'
#
loop_
_entity.id
_entity.type
_entity.pdbx_description
1 polymer ?
#
loop_
_entity_poly.entity_id
_entity_poly.type
_entity_poly.pdbx_seq_one_letter_code
_entity_poly.pdbx_strand_id
1 'polypeptide(L)'
;MVSTMEPAHHDRVLAIVSHLPHLLAFTICGTADDLEGESRQEVLQFAATGFRDFTRIAASDPVMWRDIFLNNREALLEMLARFMEDAQAMARAVRWGDPAYIEDKIQRGRVIRRSLIELKQA
;
A
#
# COMPACT_ATOMS: atom_id res chain seq x y z
N MET A 1 -19.57 -5.74 15.95
CA MET A 1 -19.63 -4.52 16.77
C MET A 1 -19.78 -3.31 15.86
N VAL A 2 -20.72 -2.44 16.18
CA VAL A 2 -20.93 -1.21 15.41
C VAL A 2 -20.21 -0.07 16.11
N SER A 3 -19.31 0.60 15.39
CA SER A 3 -18.61 1.77 15.90
C SER A 3 -19.15 3.02 15.22
N THR A 4 -19.31 4.09 16.02
CA THR A 4 -19.71 5.38 15.46
C THR A 4 -18.47 6.22 15.24
N MET A 5 -18.33 6.79 14.05
CA MET A 5 -17.21 7.68 13.69
C MET A 5 -17.76 8.95 13.09
N GLU A 6 -17.04 10.05 13.28
CA GLU A 6 -17.30 11.25 12.52
C GLU A 6 -17.00 10.99 11.05
N PRO A 7 -17.77 11.59 10.11
CA PRO A 7 -17.57 11.34 8.67
C PRO A 7 -16.13 11.56 8.19
N ALA A 8 -15.49 12.65 8.61
CA ALA A 8 -14.11 12.93 8.19
C ALA A 8 -13.14 11.86 8.70
N HIS A 9 -13.32 11.40 9.93
CA HIS A 9 -12.48 10.34 10.49
C HIS A 9 -12.72 9.02 9.78
N HIS A 10 -13.97 8.69 9.53
CA HIS A 10 -14.35 7.50 8.78
C HIS A 10 -13.69 7.49 7.39
N ASP A 11 -13.70 8.63 6.71
CA ASP A 11 -13.09 8.75 5.37
C ASP A 11 -11.58 8.51 5.42
N ARG A 12 -10.90 9.00 6.46
CA ARG A 12 -9.46 8.75 6.64
C ARG A 12 -9.17 7.27 6.91
N VAL A 13 -9.99 6.64 7.75
CA VAL A 13 -9.82 5.21 8.05
C VAL A 13 -9.96 4.39 6.78
N LEU A 14 -10.99 4.64 5.98
CA LEU A 14 -11.16 3.94 4.70
C LEU A 14 -10.01 4.21 3.75
N ALA A 15 -9.50 5.44 3.73
CA ALA A 15 -8.38 5.79 2.87
C ALA A 15 -7.14 4.94 3.19
N ILE A 16 -6.82 4.77 4.48
CA ILE A 16 -5.60 4.04 4.86
C ILE A 16 -5.77 2.52 4.80
N VAL A 17 -6.96 1.98 5.11
CA VAL A 17 -7.15 0.53 5.19
C VAL A 17 -7.60 -0.11 3.88
N SER A 18 -8.12 0.67 2.95
CA SER A 18 -8.67 0.14 1.70
C SER A 18 -8.20 0.90 0.46
N HIS A 19 -8.45 2.21 0.40
CA HIS A 19 -8.22 2.97 -0.83
C HIS A 19 -6.75 3.10 -1.18
N LEU A 20 -5.91 3.43 -0.20
CA LEU A 20 -4.47 3.54 -0.43
C LEU A 20 -3.84 2.19 -0.81
N PRO A 21 -4.12 1.07 -0.11
CA PRO A 21 -3.59 -0.22 -0.54
C PRO A 21 -3.93 -0.58 -1.98
N HIS A 22 -5.17 -0.33 -2.42
CA HIS A 22 -5.56 -0.57 -3.81
C HIS A 22 -4.80 0.33 -4.78
N LEU A 23 -4.69 1.62 -4.45
CA LEU A 23 -3.93 2.57 -5.27
C LEU A 23 -2.48 2.12 -5.42
N LEU A 24 -1.85 1.69 -4.33
CA LEU A 24 -0.47 1.19 -4.36
C LEU A 24 -0.34 -0.08 -5.20
N ALA A 25 -1.30 -0.99 -5.08
CA ALA A 25 -1.28 -2.23 -5.85
C ALA A 25 -1.40 -1.96 -7.36
N PHE A 26 -2.33 -1.09 -7.76
CA PHE A 26 -2.45 -0.69 -9.16
C PHE A 26 -1.16 -0.02 -9.66
N THR A 27 -0.60 0.87 -8.84
CA THR A 27 0.58 1.65 -9.22
C THR A 27 1.82 0.77 -9.37
N ILE A 28 2.06 -0.17 -8.45
CA ILE A 28 3.23 -1.03 -8.54
C ILE A 28 3.12 -1.99 -9.74
N CYS A 29 1.92 -2.41 -10.09
CA CYS A 29 1.71 -3.20 -11.31
C CYS A 29 2.11 -2.38 -12.54
N GLY A 30 1.72 -1.10 -12.58
CA GLY A 30 2.11 -0.21 -13.66
C GLY A 30 3.62 -0.01 -13.73
N THR A 31 4.26 0.16 -12.57
CA THR A 31 5.72 0.27 -12.50
C THR A 31 6.40 -0.96 -13.09
N ALA A 32 5.91 -2.15 -12.74
CA ALA A 32 6.45 -3.40 -13.31
C ALA A 32 6.18 -3.51 -14.80
N ASP A 33 5.00 -3.07 -15.26
CA ASP A 33 4.62 -3.10 -16.66
C ASP A 33 5.47 -2.16 -17.52
N ASP A 34 5.94 -1.06 -16.93
CA ASP A 34 6.78 -0.07 -17.63
C ASP A 34 8.22 -0.53 -17.82
N LEU A 35 8.63 -1.65 -17.24
CA LEU A 35 9.96 -2.20 -17.46
C LEU A 35 10.09 -2.70 -18.90
N GLU A 36 11.29 -2.55 -19.47
CA GLU A 36 11.52 -2.90 -20.87
C GLU A 36 11.69 -4.40 -21.09
N GLY A 37 11.09 -4.89 -22.16
CA GLY A 37 11.37 -6.17 -22.80
C GLY A 37 11.51 -7.35 -21.84
N GLU A 38 12.73 -7.90 -21.78
CA GLU A 38 13.02 -9.09 -20.99
C GLU A 38 12.81 -8.88 -19.49
N SER A 39 13.12 -7.68 -19.00
CA SER A 39 12.93 -7.36 -17.56
C SER A 39 11.47 -7.48 -17.16
N ARG A 40 10.56 -6.99 -18.00
CA ARG A 40 9.13 -7.10 -17.75
C ARG A 40 8.68 -8.56 -17.72
N GLN A 41 9.14 -9.35 -18.68
CA GLN A 41 8.82 -10.78 -18.74
C GLN A 41 9.38 -11.52 -17.54
N GLU A 42 10.59 -11.20 -17.13
CA GLU A 42 11.23 -11.81 -15.97
C GLU A 42 10.45 -11.51 -14.68
N VAL A 43 9.98 -10.26 -14.50
CA VAL A 43 9.14 -9.92 -13.34
C VAL A 43 7.89 -10.78 -13.31
N LEU A 44 7.20 -10.91 -14.46
CA LEU A 44 5.98 -11.71 -14.52
C LEU A 44 6.25 -13.20 -14.32
N GLN A 45 7.34 -13.71 -14.91
CA GLN A 45 7.70 -15.12 -14.84
C GLN A 45 8.18 -15.53 -13.44
N PHE A 46 8.97 -14.68 -12.79
CA PHE A 46 9.59 -14.97 -11.51
C PHE A 46 8.93 -14.28 -10.34
N ALA A 47 7.70 -13.76 -10.52
CA ALA A 47 6.98 -13.11 -9.44
C ALA A 47 6.80 -14.07 -8.27
N ALA A 48 7.41 -13.71 -7.14
CA ALA A 48 7.36 -14.50 -5.93
C ALA A 48 6.15 -14.11 -5.07
N THR A 49 5.98 -14.80 -3.95
CA THR A 49 4.84 -14.65 -3.05
C THR A 49 4.57 -13.19 -2.67
N GLY A 50 5.62 -12.43 -2.36
CA GLY A 50 5.44 -11.03 -1.95
C GLY A 50 4.76 -10.17 -3.00
N PHE A 51 5.24 -10.25 -4.25
CA PHE A 51 4.65 -9.49 -5.35
C PHE A 51 3.23 -9.95 -5.64
N ARG A 52 3.02 -11.28 -5.69
CA ARG A 52 1.71 -11.87 -5.96
C ARG A 52 0.67 -11.48 -4.90
N ASP A 53 1.03 -11.61 -3.63
CA ASP A 53 0.13 -11.28 -2.54
C ASP A 53 -0.20 -9.79 -2.52
N PHE A 54 0.81 -8.94 -2.69
CA PHE A 54 0.62 -7.50 -2.68
C PHE A 54 -0.28 -7.03 -3.83
N THR A 55 -0.12 -7.63 -5.03
CA THR A 55 -0.85 -7.19 -6.22
C THR A 55 -2.17 -7.91 -6.43
N ARG A 56 -2.53 -8.84 -5.56
CA ARG A 56 -3.78 -9.63 -5.71
C ARG A 56 -5.00 -8.74 -5.86
N ILE A 57 -5.07 -7.67 -5.10
CA ILE A 57 -6.20 -6.74 -5.14
C ILE A 57 -6.23 -5.85 -6.37
N ALA A 58 -5.17 -5.87 -7.20
CA ALA A 58 -5.15 -5.10 -8.44
C ALA A 58 -6.09 -5.67 -9.50
N ALA A 59 -6.58 -6.91 -9.33
CA ALA A 59 -7.57 -7.51 -10.21
C ALA A 59 -8.97 -7.04 -9.78
N SER A 60 -9.25 -5.76 -9.94
CA SER A 60 -10.49 -5.12 -9.47
C SER A 60 -11.13 -4.32 -10.60
N ASP A 61 -12.43 -4.04 -10.47
CA ASP A 61 -13.17 -3.32 -11.49
C ASP A 61 -12.68 -1.86 -11.63
N PRO A 62 -12.23 -1.45 -12.82
CA PRO A 62 -11.66 -0.11 -12.98
C PRO A 62 -12.66 1.03 -12.81
N VAL A 63 -13.92 0.84 -13.20
CA VAL A 63 -14.93 1.89 -13.07
C VAL A 63 -15.29 2.10 -11.60
N MET A 64 -15.50 1.01 -10.87
CA MET A 64 -15.83 1.07 -9.46
C MET A 64 -14.70 1.74 -8.66
N TRP A 65 -13.45 1.35 -8.88
CA TRP A 65 -12.33 1.91 -8.13
C TRP A 65 -12.00 3.33 -8.54
N ARG A 66 -12.20 3.70 -9.80
CA ARG A 66 -12.13 5.10 -10.22
C ARG A 66 -13.07 5.95 -9.38
N ASP A 67 -14.30 5.50 -9.22
CA ASP A 67 -15.32 6.26 -8.48
C ASP A 67 -15.03 6.27 -6.98
N ILE A 68 -14.54 5.17 -6.43
CA ILE A 68 -14.14 5.11 -5.03
C ILE A 68 -13.02 6.14 -4.74
N PHE A 69 -12.00 6.19 -5.60
CA PHE A 69 -10.91 7.14 -5.43
C PHE A 69 -11.39 8.58 -5.51
N LEU A 70 -12.22 8.89 -6.49
CA LEU A 70 -12.70 10.26 -6.70
C LEU A 70 -13.67 10.70 -5.62
N ASN A 71 -14.47 9.79 -5.08
CA ASN A 71 -15.42 10.12 -4.02
C ASN A 71 -14.76 10.32 -2.66
N ASN A 72 -13.57 9.79 -2.44
CA ASN A 72 -12.81 10.00 -1.20
C ASN A 72 -11.49 10.70 -1.48
N ARG A 73 -11.49 11.65 -2.39
CA ARG A 73 -10.30 12.29 -2.95
C ARG A 73 -9.42 12.95 -1.89
N GLU A 74 -10.02 13.78 -1.03
CA GLU A 74 -9.24 14.54 -0.04
C GLU A 74 -8.53 13.62 0.96
N ALA A 75 -9.25 12.67 1.53
CA ALA A 75 -8.67 11.74 2.51
C ALA A 75 -7.63 10.84 1.85
N LEU A 76 -7.89 10.38 0.63
CA LEU A 76 -6.95 9.54 -0.09
C LEU A 76 -5.65 10.30 -0.38
N LEU A 77 -5.75 11.54 -0.86
CA LEU A 77 -4.56 12.35 -1.16
C LEU A 77 -3.76 12.67 0.11
N GLU A 78 -4.44 12.92 1.23
CA GLU A 78 -3.77 13.12 2.52
C GLU A 78 -2.97 11.89 2.94
N MET A 79 -3.58 10.72 2.85
CA MET A 79 -2.91 9.48 3.23
C MET A 79 -1.78 9.11 2.27
N LEU A 80 -2.00 9.35 0.98
CA LEU A 80 -0.96 9.13 -0.03
C LEU A 80 0.25 10.03 0.21
N ALA A 81 0.03 11.31 0.55
CA ALA A 81 1.12 12.24 0.84
C ALA A 81 1.95 11.76 2.03
N ARG A 82 1.30 11.30 3.09
CA ARG A 82 1.99 10.72 4.25
C ARG A 82 2.79 9.48 3.86
N PHE A 83 2.19 8.60 3.09
CA PHE A 83 2.87 7.40 2.62
C PHE A 83 4.10 7.75 1.78
N MET A 84 3.98 8.73 0.89
CA MET A 84 5.09 9.14 0.05
C MET A 84 6.25 9.70 0.87
N GLU A 85 5.96 10.48 1.91
CA GLU A 85 7.00 10.96 2.82
C GLU A 85 7.69 9.80 3.53
N ASP A 86 6.92 8.84 4.01
CA ASP A 86 7.47 7.66 4.69
C ASP A 86 8.31 6.81 3.74
N ALA A 87 7.85 6.64 2.51
CA ALA A 87 8.59 5.90 1.49
C ALA A 87 9.90 6.60 1.13
N GLN A 88 9.89 7.92 1.04
CA GLN A 88 11.11 8.69 0.77
C GLN A 88 12.10 8.59 1.94
N ALA A 89 11.61 8.60 3.17
CA ALA A 89 12.48 8.41 4.34
C ALA A 89 13.14 7.02 4.32
N MET A 90 12.38 5.99 3.96
CA MET A 90 12.92 4.63 3.81
C MET A 90 13.95 4.59 2.65
N ALA A 91 13.64 5.26 1.55
CA ALA A 91 14.56 5.33 0.40
C ALA A 91 15.89 5.97 0.81
N ARG A 92 15.85 7.03 1.62
CA ARG A 92 17.07 7.66 2.13
C ARG A 92 17.87 6.70 3.01
N ALA A 93 17.17 5.96 3.88
CA ALA A 93 17.83 4.99 4.75
C ALA A 93 18.52 3.88 3.95
N VAL A 94 17.88 3.41 2.89
CA VAL A 94 18.48 2.42 1.98
C VAL A 94 19.67 3.02 1.25
N ARG A 95 19.54 4.24 0.75
CA ARG A 95 20.61 4.91 0.00
C ARG A 95 21.85 5.14 0.85
N TRP A 96 21.67 5.60 2.06
CA TRP A 96 22.78 5.94 2.95
C TRP A 96 23.23 4.76 3.81
N GLY A 97 22.56 3.62 3.71
CA GLY A 97 22.93 2.42 4.46
C GLY A 97 22.73 2.58 5.96
N ASP A 98 21.50 2.93 6.37
CA ASP A 98 21.13 3.11 7.78
C ASP A 98 20.36 1.87 8.27
N PRO A 99 21.06 0.85 8.79
CA PRO A 99 20.41 -0.39 9.18
C PRO A 99 19.46 -0.22 10.37
N ALA A 100 19.78 0.65 11.30
CA ALA A 100 18.96 0.84 12.50
C ALA A 100 17.59 1.41 12.13
N TYR A 101 17.55 2.39 11.23
CA TYR A 101 16.30 2.96 10.76
C TYR A 101 15.46 1.91 10.03
N ILE A 102 16.10 1.14 9.16
CA ILE A 102 15.41 0.10 8.38
C ILE A 102 14.83 -0.97 9.31
N GLU A 103 15.62 -1.46 10.25
CA GLU A 103 15.17 -2.47 11.20
C GLU A 103 14.00 -1.96 12.05
N ASP A 104 14.04 -0.71 12.49
CA ASP A 104 12.97 -0.11 13.28
C ASP A 104 11.65 -0.08 12.49
N LYS A 105 11.71 0.31 11.23
CA LYS A 105 10.51 0.35 10.38
C LYS A 105 9.95 -1.03 10.12
N ILE A 106 10.81 -2.01 9.88
CA ILE A 106 10.38 -3.40 9.69
C ILE A 106 9.72 -3.91 10.96
N GLN A 107 10.32 -3.63 12.13
CA GLN A 107 9.76 -4.09 13.40
C GLN A 107 8.39 -3.47 13.69
N ARG A 108 8.21 -2.19 13.37
CA ARG A 108 6.89 -1.55 13.49
C ARG A 108 5.84 -2.25 12.62
N GLY A 109 6.22 -2.57 11.40
CA GLY A 109 5.31 -3.29 10.49
C GLY A 109 4.93 -4.66 11.06
N ARG A 110 5.90 -5.38 11.65
CA ARG A 110 5.63 -6.68 12.26
C ARG A 110 4.65 -6.57 13.42
N VAL A 111 4.80 -5.54 14.25
CA VAL A 111 3.89 -5.32 15.39
C VAL A 111 2.47 -5.06 14.91
N ILE A 112 2.31 -4.21 13.90
CA ILE A 112 0.99 -3.93 13.31
C ILE A 112 0.37 -5.20 12.74
N ARG A 113 1.15 -5.99 12.01
CA ARG A 113 0.65 -7.23 11.41
C ARG A 113 0.20 -8.23 12.47
N ARG A 114 0.96 -8.36 13.57
CA ARG A 114 0.56 -9.22 14.69
C ARG A 114 -0.76 -8.75 15.31
N SER A 115 -0.93 -7.44 15.47
CA SER A 115 -2.18 -6.88 15.99
C SER A 115 -3.37 -7.29 15.14
N LEU A 116 -3.21 -7.28 13.81
CA LEU A 116 -4.26 -7.73 12.90
C LEU A 116 -4.58 -9.22 13.08
N ILE A 117 -3.55 -10.04 13.25
CA ILE A 117 -3.73 -11.48 13.47
C ILE A 117 -4.48 -11.72 14.80
N GLU A 118 -4.09 -11.03 15.87
CA GLU A 118 -4.73 -11.12 17.18
C GLU A 118 -6.19 -10.72 17.11
N LEU A 119 -6.52 -9.74 16.26
CA LEU A 119 -7.90 -9.31 16.03
C LEU A 119 -8.63 -10.22 15.03
N LYS A 120 -7.98 -11.26 14.54
CA LYS A 120 -8.52 -12.22 13.58
C LYS A 120 -8.93 -11.58 12.25
N GLN A 121 -8.18 -10.60 11.80
CA GLN A 121 -8.45 -9.88 10.55
C GLN A 121 -7.42 -10.16 9.46
N ALA A 122 -6.50 -11.04 9.73
CA ALA A 122 -5.43 -11.33 8.77
C ALA A 122 -5.73 -12.55 7.91
#